data_7a11a2a3bfb82de356673ae20a802741
#
_entry.id   7a11a2a3bfb82de356673ae20a802741
#
_cell.length_a   1.000
_cell.length_b   1.000
_cell.length_c   1.000
_cell.angle_alpha   90.00
_cell.angle_beta   90.00
_cell.angle_gamma   90.00
#
_symmetry.space_group_name_H-M   'P 1'
#
loop_
_entity.id
_entity.type
_entity.pdbx_description
1 polymer ?
#
loop_
_entity_poly.entity_id
_entity_poly.type
_entity_poly.pdbx_seq_one_letter_code
_entity_poly.pdbx_strand_id
1 'polypeptide(L)'
;MEKRWWHNSVVYQIYPRSFCDSNNDGIGDLQGIISKLDYLTTLGIDVIWLSPVYQSPMDDNGYDISDYQAIAAEFGSMDDMRELMQKAEQRGIKIVMDLVVNHTSDEHPWFVEAKNNKNSEYRDFYIWRDAGENGEAPSDLGSIFGGTAWEWDEENQQYYFHLFSKRQPDLNWENPAVHQKVFDMMNWWIDQGIGGFRLDVIDLIGKEIDKKITGNGDRLHPLLQQMNQATFGNKDLLTVGETWDATPETAQLYSNPARNELSMVFQFEHITLLWEDGDKWKPKPLDLNAFKQVMIKWQLELSNNGWNSLFWNNHDLPRVVSKYGCDGQYRVESAKMLATTLHLLKGTPYIFQGEEIGMTNVAFDTLEEYKDIETLNFYKVKTDSGVSHETMMKGIHANSRDNARTPMHWDDSAHAGFTQGSPWISLNPNFPEINVAVALEDTDSIFYHYQKLIALRKQNPVIVYGDFIPLFEDHPAVFAYERKDADQHLVVLNNFTAESQTLTLPEHLTDKEVECLIANLDPVTHLGSHLVLTPYQSIVVRL
;
A
#
# COMPACT_ATOMS: atom_id res chain seq x y z
N MET A 1 -2.73 -23.41 -11.08
CA MET A 1 -3.59 -22.42 -10.36
C MET A 1 -4.75 -22.01 -11.26
N GLU A 2 -5.97 -21.94 -10.74
CA GLU A 2 -7.12 -21.44 -11.48
C GLU A 2 -6.95 -19.95 -11.78
N LYS A 3 -7.21 -19.54 -13.03
CA LYS A 3 -7.08 -18.14 -13.45
C LYS A 3 -8.21 -17.31 -12.85
N ARG A 4 -7.87 -16.18 -12.22
CA ARG A 4 -8.79 -15.19 -11.66
C ARG A 4 -8.62 -13.86 -12.37
N TRP A 5 -9.67 -13.06 -12.44
CA TRP A 5 -9.64 -11.76 -13.13
C TRP A 5 -8.58 -10.80 -12.53
N TRP A 6 -8.40 -10.82 -11.20
CA TRP A 6 -7.40 -9.96 -10.53
C TRP A 6 -5.94 -10.34 -10.79
N HIS A 7 -5.66 -11.56 -11.29
CA HIS A 7 -4.29 -11.95 -11.65
C HIS A 7 -3.70 -11.05 -12.74
N ASN A 8 -4.54 -10.66 -13.72
CA ASN A 8 -4.11 -9.81 -14.84
C ASN A 8 -4.46 -8.32 -14.63
N SER A 9 -5.07 -7.98 -13.52
CA SER A 9 -5.47 -6.62 -13.20
C SER A 9 -4.32 -5.80 -12.65
N VAL A 10 -4.42 -4.49 -12.79
CA VAL A 10 -3.57 -3.49 -12.14
C VAL A 10 -4.44 -2.63 -11.24
N VAL A 11 -4.04 -2.51 -9.98
CA VAL A 11 -4.75 -1.74 -8.96
C VAL A 11 -4.10 -0.38 -8.81
N TYR A 12 -4.90 0.67 -8.73
CA TYR A 12 -4.48 2.02 -8.41
C TYR A 12 -5.05 2.43 -7.06
N GLN A 13 -4.19 2.77 -6.11
CA GLN A 13 -4.61 3.25 -4.81
C GLN A 13 -4.87 4.75 -4.85
N ILE A 14 -6.06 5.16 -4.44
CA ILE A 14 -6.42 6.55 -4.19
C ILE A 14 -6.46 6.80 -2.69
N TYR A 15 -5.70 7.82 -2.24
CA TYR A 15 -5.84 8.47 -0.95
C TYR A 15 -6.75 9.68 -1.11
N PRO A 16 -8.05 9.56 -0.79
CA PRO A 16 -9.09 10.48 -1.24
C PRO A 16 -8.82 11.93 -0.86
N ARG A 17 -8.40 12.13 0.38
CA ARG A 17 -8.12 13.43 0.99
C ARG A 17 -7.14 14.30 0.18
N SER A 18 -6.25 13.65 -0.57
CA SER A 18 -5.18 14.30 -1.34
C SER A 18 -5.25 14.04 -2.84
N PHE A 19 -6.36 13.55 -3.37
CA PHE A 19 -6.44 13.21 -4.79
C PHE A 19 -6.95 14.37 -5.65
N CYS A 20 -8.17 14.83 -5.44
CA CYS A 20 -8.75 15.98 -6.15
C CYS A 20 -9.93 16.54 -5.36
N ASP A 21 -9.92 17.83 -5.10
CA ASP A 21 -10.96 18.57 -4.40
C ASP A 21 -11.92 19.21 -5.40
N SER A 22 -13.20 18.86 -5.35
CA SER A 22 -14.22 19.36 -6.26
C SER A 22 -15.01 20.58 -5.71
N ASN A 23 -14.99 20.78 -4.38
CA ASN A 23 -15.81 21.76 -3.70
C ASN A 23 -15.02 22.96 -3.16
N ASN A 24 -13.68 22.92 -3.26
CA ASN A 24 -12.73 23.95 -2.87
C ASN A 24 -12.61 24.18 -1.33
N ASP A 25 -12.85 23.13 -0.55
CA ASP A 25 -12.64 23.17 0.90
C ASP A 25 -11.21 22.78 1.32
N GLY A 26 -10.38 22.39 0.37
CA GLY A 26 -8.98 21.98 0.57
C GLY A 26 -8.79 20.48 0.80
N ILE A 27 -9.86 19.71 0.74
CA ILE A 27 -9.88 18.26 0.97
C ILE A 27 -10.38 17.56 -0.30
N GLY A 28 -9.65 16.56 -0.77
CA GLY A 28 -10.10 15.75 -1.91
C GLY A 28 -11.37 14.96 -1.56
N ASP A 29 -12.22 14.74 -2.56
CA ASP A 29 -13.55 14.16 -2.37
C ASP A 29 -13.95 13.18 -3.49
N LEU A 30 -15.09 12.50 -3.32
CA LEU A 30 -15.60 11.51 -4.27
C LEU A 30 -15.92 12.11 -5.64
N GLN A 31 -16.45 13.32 -5.71
CA GLN A 31 -16.72 14.01 -6.98
C GLN A 31 -15.41 14.40 -7.69
N GLY A 32 -14.38 14.76 -6.92
CA GLY A 32 -13.03 14.94 -7.45
C GLY A 32 -12.47 13.66 -8.07
N ILE A 33 -12.64 12.50 -7.41
CA ILE A 33 -12.26 11.20 -7.97
C ILE A 33 -13.03 10.92 -9.26
N ILE A 34 -14.35 11.12 -9.26
CA ILE A 34 -15.19 10.92 -10.43
C ILE A 34 -14.70 11.76 -11.62
N SER A 35 -14.29 13.01 -11.37
CA SER A 35 -13.76 13.91 -12.41
C SER A 35 -12.48 13.41 -13.08
N LYS A 36 -11.74 12.49 -12.43
CA LYS A 36 -10.46 11.96 -12.89
C LYS A 36 -10.54 10.51 -13.40
N LEU A 37 -11.71 9.91 -13.48
CA LEU A 37 -11.88 8.53 -13.98
C LEU A 37 -11.37 8.34 -15.41
N ASP A 38 -11.50 9.33 -16.28
CA ASP A 38 -10.99 9.25 -17.65
C ASP A 38 -9.45 9.22 -17.70
N TYR A 39 -8.77 9.96 -16.81
CA TYR A 39 -7.33 9.87 -16.62
C TYR A 39 -6.90 8.47 -16.20
N LEU A 40 -7.56 7.88 -15.22
CA LEU A 40 -7.29 6.52 -14.76
C LEU A 40 -7.58 5.46 -15.82
N THR A 41 -8.64 5.66 -16.62
CA THR A 41 -8.95 4.81 -17.77
C THR A 41 -7.86 4.90 -18.82
N THR A 42 -7.33 6.10 -19.08
CA THR A 42 -6.23 6.33 -20.04
C THR A 42 -4.94 5.66 -19.56
N LEU A 43 -4.64 5.68 -18.26
CA LEU A 43 -3.52 4.94 -17.68
C LEU A 43 -3.68 3.43 -17.88
N GLY A 44 -4.92 2.92 -17.89
CA GLY A 44 -5.25 1.53 -18.21
C GLY A 44 -5.46 0.63 -16.99
N ILE A 45 -5.70 1.22 -15.80
CA ILE A 45 -5.96 0.46 -14.55
C ILE A 45 -7.30 -0.27 -14.58
N ASP A 46 -7.44 -1.30 -13.78
CA ASP A 46 -8.64 -2.15 -13.72
C ASP A 46 -9.39 -2.00 -12.40
N VAL A 47 -8.69 -1.57 -11.35
CA VAL A 47 -9.21 -1.52 -9.99
C VAL A 47 -8.75 -0.23 -9.33
N ILE A 48 -9.64 0.42 -8.62
CA ILE A 48 -9.32 1.48 -7.66
C ILE A 48 -9.43 0.89 -6.25
N TRP A 49 -8.32 0.86 -5.51
CA TRP A 49 -8.37 0.71 -4.06
C TRP A 49 -8.57 2.10 -3.45
N LEU A 50 -9.69 2.28 -2.79
CA LEU A 50 -10.07 3.52 -2.14
C LEU A 50 -9.72 3.43 -0.65
N SER A 51 -8.76 4.24 -0.17
CA SER A 51 -8.53 4.40 1.26
C SER A 51 -9.79 4.92 1.95
N PRO A 52 -9.96 4.74 3.29
CA PRO A 52 -11.24 4.92 3.96
C PRO A 52 -11.93 6.26 3.67
N VAL A 53 -13.20 6.20 3.31
CA VAL A 53 -14.09 7.36 3.11
C VAL A 53 -15.31 7.33 4.06
N TYR A 54 -15.31 6.38 5.00
CA TYR A 54 -16.38 6.22 5.97
C TYR A 54 -16.46 7.39 6.95
N GLN A 55 -17.59 7.51 7.66
CA GLN A 55 -17.73 8.47 8.74
C GLN A 55 -16.63 8.27 9.79
N SER A 56 -15.89 9.34 10.07
CA SER A 56 -14.72 9.31 10.95
C SER A 56 -14.49 10.70 11.55
N PRO A 57 -14.01 10.81 12.80
CA PRO A 57 -13.51 12.07 13.35
C PRO A 57 -12.11 12.45 12.85
N MET A 58 -11.45 11.62 12.01
CA MET A 58 -10.18 11.88 11.33
C MET A 58 -8.96 12.01 12.25
N ASP A 59 -8.95 11.34 13.39
CA ASP A 59 -7.78 11.27 14.28
C ASP A 59 -6.59 10.61 13.58
N ASP A 60 -6.85 9.55 12.80
CA ASP A 60 -5.88 8.87 11.94
C ASP A 60 -6.33 8.91 10.46
N ASN A 61 -6.75 10.08 9.99
CA ASN A 61 -7.10 10.35 8.59
C ASN A 61 -8.06 9.33 7.96
N GLY A 62 -9.08 8.89 8.71
CA GLY A 62 -10.14 7.99 8.24
C GLY A 62 -10.00 6.54 8.69
N TYR A 63 -8.85 6.13 9.24
CA TYR A 63 -8.67 4.79 9.82
C TYR A 63 -9.26 4.65 11.22
N ASP A 64 -9.85 5.69 11.78
CA ASP A 64 -10.65 5.73 12.99
C ASP A 64 -12.15 5.85 12.62
N ILE A 65 -12.78 4.73 12.29
CA ILE A 65 -14.13 4.70 11.72
C ILE A 65 -15.19 4.76 12.82
N SER A 66 -16.13 5.71 12.71
CA SER A 66 -17.28 5.87 13.61
C SER A 66 -18.59 5.34 13.04
N ASP A 67 -18.72 5.17 11.73
CA ASP A 67 -19.83 4.49 11.06
C ASP A 67 -19.36 3.89 9.73
N TYR A 68 -19.38 2.56 9.63
CA TYR A 68 -18.95 1.81 8.44
C TYR A 68 -19.92 1.90 7.24
N GLN A 69 -21.15 2.33 7.45
CA GLN A 69 -22.19 2.35 6.41
C GLN A 69 -22.59 3.79 6.01
N ALA A 70 -21.84 4.78 6.46
CA ALA A 70 -21.98 6.17 6.08
C ALA A 70 -20.66 6.72 5.49
N ILE A 71 -20.77 7.66 4.58
CA ILE A 71 -19.63 8.40 4.01
C ILE A 71 -19.39 9.66 4.85
N ALA A 72 -18.14 9.97 5.17
CA ALA A 72 -17.78 11.22 5.85
C ALA A 72 -18.18 12.43 4.98
N ALA A 73 -18.80 13.42 5.61
CA ALA A 73 -19.32 14.59 4.90
C ALA A 73 -18.26 15.35 4.09
N GLU A 74 -17.01 15.33 4.53
CA GLU A 74 -15.89 15.94 3.81
C GLU A 74 -15.57 15.22 2.49
N PHE A 75 -15.91 13.94 2.36
CA PHE A 75 -15.71 13.18 1.11
C PHE A 75 -16.96 13.15 0.23
N GLY A 76 -18.11 13.51 0.75
CA GLY A 76 -19.38 13.49 0.02
C GLY A 76 -20.48 12.70 0.72
N SER A 77 -21.28 12.01 -0.05
CA SER A 77 -22.45 11.26 0.39
C SER A 77 -22.44 9.83 -0.13
N MET A 78 -23.38 9.01 0.36
CA MET A 78 -23.62 7.67 -0.21
C MET A 78 -24.09 7.72 -1.67
N ASP A 79 -24.75 8.80 -2.08
CA ASP A 79 -25.14 8.97 -3.49
C ASP A 79 -23.92 9.25 -4.36
N ASP A 80 -22.95 10.05 -3.88
CA ASP A 80 -21.66 10.25 -4.55
C ASP A 80 -20.86 8.94 -4.67
N MET A 81 -20.90 8.11 -3.60
CA MET A 81 -20.25 6.81 -3.64
C MET A 81 -20.90 5.86 -4.65
N ARG A 82 -22.23 5.84 -4.74
CA ARG A 82 -22.94 5.06 -5.76
C ARG A 82 -22.64 5.57 -7.17
N GLU A 83 -22.56 6.89 -7.34
CA GLU A 83 -22.18 7.50 -8.61
C GLU A 83 -20.76 7.11 -9.01
N LEU A 84 -19.79 7.14 -8.08
CA LEU A 84 -18.43 6.70 -8.32
C LEU A 84 -18.40 5.23 -8.77
N MET A 85 -19.06 4.33 -8.05
CA MET A 85 -19.12 2.91 -8.41
C MET A 85 -19.71 2.70 -9.80
N GLN A 86 -20.84 3.36 -10.11
CA GLN A 86 -21.49 3.25 -11.40
C GLN A 86 -20.61 3.77 -12.55
N LYS A 87 -19.97 4.93 -12.38
CA LYS A 87 -19.13 5.53 -13.42
C LYS A 87 -17.82 4.77 -13.61
N ALA A 88 -17.27 4.19 -12.55
CA ALA A 88 -16.12 3.30 -12.62
C ALA A 88 -16.48 2.00 -13.37
N GLU A 89 -17.60 1.37 -13.05
CA GLU A 89 -18.09 0.16 -13.72
C GLU A 89 -18.31 0.38 -15.24
N GLN A 90 -18.87 1.53 -15.64
CA GLN A 90 -19.03 1.89 -17.05
C GLN A 90 -17.70 1.95 -17.82
N ARG A 91 -16.57 2.12 -17.11
CA ARG A 91 -15.21 2.13 -17.64
C ARG A 91 -14.46 0.82 -17.44
N GLY A 92 -15.14 -0.20 -16.91
CA GLY A 92 -14.54 -1.50 -16.58
C GLY A 92 -13.65 -1.47 -15.33
N ILE A 93 -13.74 -0.44 -14.50
CA ILE A 93 -12.97 -0.27 -13.28
C ILE A 93 -13.81 -0.73 -12.07
N LYS A 94 -13.24 -1.59 -11.23
CA LYS A 94 -13.86 -2.04 -9.98
C LYS A 94 -13.37 -1.19 -8.80
N ILE A 95 -14.24 -0.97 -7.82
CA ILE A 95 -13.87 -0.29 -6.57
C ILE A 95 -13.63 -1.32 -5.47
N VAL A 96 -12.46 -1.29 -4.87
CA VAL A 96 -12.07 -2.07 -3.69
C VAL A 96 -12.05 -1.13 -2.50
N MET A 97 -12.83 -1.48 -1.45
CA MET A 97 -12.93 -0.67 -0.23
C MET A 97 -11.89 -1.10 0.80
N ASP A 98 -11.43 -0.14 1.59
CA ASP A 98 -10.58 -0.43 2.73
C ASP A 98 -11.43 -0.94 3.91
N LEU A 99 -11.09 -2.09 4.46
CA LEU A 99 -11.80 -2.73 5.56
C LEU A 99 -10.96 -2.63 6.83
N VAL A 100 -11.31 -1.71 7.71
CA VAL A 100 -10.61 -1.45 8.98
C VAL A 100 -11.39 -2.09 10.11
N VAL A 101 -11.02 -3.30 10.51
CA VAL A 101 -11.78 -4.10 11.50
C VAL A 101 -10.93 -4.59 12.67
N ASN A 102 -9.68 -4.15 12.78
CA ASN A 102 -8.89 -4.35 13.99
C ASN A 102 -9.41 -3.48 15.15
N HIS A 103 -9.87 -2.28 14.86
CA HIS A 103 -10.29 -1.25 15.80
C HIS A 103 -11.44 -0.40 15.21
N THR A 104 -12.06 0.42 16.03
CA THR A 104 -12.98 1.48 15.61
C THR A 104 -12.51 2.82 16.14
N SER A 105 -13.17 3.92 15.74
CA SER A 105 -13.07 5.18 16.47
C SER A 105 -13.62 5.03 17.90
N ASP A 106 -13.11 5.84 18.82
CA ASP A 106 -13.70 6.04 20.16
C ASP A 106 -15.07 6.74 20.09
N GLU A 107 -15.42 7.32 18.95
CA GLU A 107 -16.75 7.89 18.67
C GLU A 107 -17.71 6.89 18.01
N HIS A 108 -17.29 5.66 17.75
CA HIS A 108 -18.17 4.62 17.22
C HIS A 108 -19.28 4.30 18.26
N PRO A 109 -20.56 4.19 17.86
CA PRO A 109 -21.66 3.90 18.80
C PRO A 109 -21.41 2.69 19.69
N TRP A 110 -20.76 1.63 19.21
CA TRP A 110 -20.41 0.47 20.04
C TRP A 110 -19.46 0.84 21.18
N PHE A 111 -18.43 1.67 20.92
CA PHE A 111 -17.50 2.07 21.97
C PHE A 111 -18.11 3.05 22.95
N VAL A 112 -18.87 4.03 22.44
CA VAL A 112 -19.58 5.00 23.28
C VAL A 112 -20.54 4.29 24.25
N GLU A 113 -21.31 3.32 23.76
CA GLU A 113 -22.18 2.49 24.58
C GLU A 113 -21.41 1.61 25.56
N ALA A 114 -20.33 0.93 25.09
CA ALA A 114 -19.47 0.09 25.93
C ALA A 114 -18.82 0.88 27.07
N LYS A 115 -18.44 2.13 26.80
CA LYS A 115 -17.86 3.03 27.81
C LYS A 115 -18.90 3.50 28.82
N ASN A 116 -20.08 3.91 28.36
CA ASN A 116 -21.14 4.48 29.20
C ASN A 116 -21.93 3.45 30.02
N ASN A 117 -21.89 2.17 29.65
CA ASN A 117 -22.67 1.13 30.29
C ASN A 117 -21.92 -0.21 30.34
N LYS A 118 -21.38 -0.56 31.52
CA LYS A 118 -20.66 -1.84 31.74
C LYS A 118 -21.51 -3.09 31.47
N ASN A 119 -22.85 -2.97 31.48
CA ASN A 119 -23.75 -4.07 31.20
C ASN A 119 -24.26 -4.06 29.75
N SER A 120 -23.76 -3.18 28.88
CA SER A 120 -24.10 -3.14 27.47
C SER A 120 -23.69 -4.42 26.76
N GLU A 121 -24.46 -4.82 25.75
CA GLU A 121 -24.09 -5.89 24.82
C GLU A 121 -22.78 -5.58 24.08
N TYR A 122 -22.39 -4.30 23.96
CA TYR A 122 -21.15 -3.86 23.32
C TYR A 122 -19.95 -3.81 24.26
N ARG A 123 -20.12 -4.06 25.59
CA ARG A 123 -18.99 -3.99 26.52
C ARG A 123 -17.83 -4.87 26.07
N ASP A 124 -18.10 -6.13 25.78
CA ASP A 124 -17.12 -7.13 25.37
C ASP A 124 -16.75 -7.04 23.85
N PHE A 125 -17.22 -6.02 23.16
CA PHE A 125 -16.73 -5.70 21.79
C PHE A 125 -15.32 -5.14 21.83
N TYR A 126 -14.91 -4.60 22.97
CA TYR A 126 -13.58 -4.02 23.21
C TYR A 126 -12.89 -4.73 24.36
N ILE A 127 -11.58 -4.53 24.48
CA ILE A 127 -10.75 -5.22 25.44
C ILE A 127 -10.55 -4.32 26.66
N TRP A 128 -11.18 -4.66 27.77
CA TRP A 128 -11.12 -3.95 29.05
C TRP A 128 -10.39 -4.79 30.08
N ARG A 129 -9.52 -4.17 30.91
CA ARG A 129 -8.83 -4.84 32.02
C ARG A 129 -8.77 -3.93 33.22
N ASP A 130 -8.78 -4.54 34.40
CA ASP A 130 -8.56 -3.82 35.66
C ASP A 130 -7.10 -3.35 35.74
N ALA A 131 -6.85 -2.28 36.52
CA ALA A 131 -5.51 -1.84 36.85
C ALA A 131 -4.75 -2.91 37.64
N GLY A 132 -3.41 -2.91 37.55
CA GLY A 132 -2.53 -3.69 38.39
C GLY A 132 -2.63 -3.25 39.87
N GLU A 133 -1.88 -3.94 40.75
CA GLU A 133 -2.00 -3.76 42.21
C GLU A 133 -1.73 -2.33 42.70
N ASN A 134 -0.90 -1.55 41.97
CA ASN A 134 -0.57 -0.17 42.31
C ASN A 134 -1.23 0.85 41.34
N GLY A 135 -2.22 0.43 40.58
CA GLY A 135 -2.91 1.29 39.59
C GLY A 135 -2.21 1.36 38.24
N GLU A 136 -1.15 0.56 38.01
CA GLU A 136 -0.45 0.50 36.74
C GLU A 136 -1.27 -0.16 35.63
N ALA A 137 -0.85 0.08 34.36
CA ALA A 137 -1.44 -0.58 33.20
C ALA A 137 -1.34 -2.12 33.30
N PRO A 138 -2.30 -2.88 32.71
CA PRO A 138 -2.36 -4.34 32.81
C PRO A 138 -1.13 -5.08 32.27
N SER A 139 -0.41 -4.46 31.35
CA SER A 139 0.84 -5.01 30.80
C SER A 139 1.72 -3.90 30.23
N ASP A 140 2.94 -4.27 29.84
CA ASP A 140 3.95 -3.41 29.21
C ASP A 140 3.82 -3.32 27.67
N LEU A 141 2.70 -3.77 27.11
CA LEU A 141 2.46 -3.68 25.67
C LEU A 141 2.47 -2.22 25.19
N GLY A 142 3.22 -1.99 24.11
CA GLY A 142 3.34 -0.67 23.48
C GLY A 142 2.35 -0.49 22.32
N SER A 143 1.96 0.75 22.08
CA SER A 143 1.23 1.15 20.89
C SER A 143 2.17 1.22 19.68
N ILE A 144 1.66 0.86 18.50
CA ILE A 144 2.37 0.99 17.21
C ILE A 144 2.69 2.47 16.91
N PHE A 145 1.85 3.40 17.39
CA PHE A 145 2.09 4.84 17.27
C PHE A 145 2.90 5.44 18.43
N GLY A 146 3.51 4.60 19.27
CA GLY A 146 4.34 5.01 20.39
C GLY A 146 3.57 5.15 21.69
N GLY A 147 4.27 4.95 22.80
CA GLY A 147 3.69 4.94 24.14
C GLY A 147 3.06 3.61 24.52
N THR A 148 2.21 3.62 25.55
CA THR A 148 1.49 2.42 26.03
C THR A 148 0.31 2.07 25.13
N ALA A 149 -0.05 0.78 25.06
CA ALA A 149 -1.25 0.30 24.38
C ALA A 149 -2.50 0.29 25.30
N TRP A 150 -2.41 0.88 26.49
CA TRP A 150 -3.48 0.91 27.47
C TRP A 150 -3.84 2.35 27.84
N GLU A 151 -5.11 2.72 27.72
CA GLU A 151 -5.62 4.02 28.15
C GLU A 151 -6.58 3.85 29.34
N TRP A 152 -6.33 4.64 30.40
CA TRP A 152 -7.16 4.62 31.60
C TRP A 152 -8.49 5.33 31.38
N ASP A 153 -9.58 4.64 31.72
CA ASP A 153 -10.92 5.22 31.74
C ASP A 153 -11.36 5.50 33.18
N GLU A 154 -11.32 6.75 33.55
CA GLU A 154 -11.64 7.22 34.91
C GLU A 154 -13.07 6.88 35.33
N GLU A 155 -14.05 6.92 34.41
CA GLU A 155 -15.45 6.64 34.72
C GLU A 155 -15.68 5.15 35.05
N ASN A 156 -15.00 4.27 34.32
CA ASN A 156 -15.12 2.83 34.51
C ASN A 156 -14.09 2.25 35.47
N GLN A 157 -13.05 3.01 35.86
CA GLN A 157 -11.92 2.53 36.68
C GLN A 157 -11.29 1.27 36.08
N GLN A 158 -11.11 1.28 34.74
CA GLN A 158 -10.48 0.21 33.97
C GLN A 158 -9.66 0.80 32.83
N TYR A 159 -8.73 0.01 32.32
CA TYR A 159 -8.02 0.31 31.07
C TYR A 159 -8.72 -0.32 29.88
N TYR A 160 -8.75 0.39 28.73
CA TYR A 160 -9.06 -0.23 27.46
C TYR A 160 -7.79 -0.33 26.59
N PHE A 161 -7.79 -1.31 25.70
CA PHE A 161 -6.66 -1.64 24.84
C PHE A 161 -6.75 -0.95 23.49
N HIS A 162 -5.61 -0.43 22.99
CA HIS A 162 -5.46 0.15 21.67
C HIS A 162 -4.05 -0.08 21.12
N LEU A 163 -3.93 -0.70 19.94
CA LEU A 163 -2.63 -0.87 19.30
C LEU A 163 -2.16 0.37 18.53
N PHE A 164 -3.07 1.25 18.13
CA PHE A 164 -2.80 2.50 17.41
C PHE A 164 -3.03 3.72 18.31
N SER A 165 -3.73 4.74 17.82
CA SER A 165 -4.10 5.87 18.65
C SER A 165 -4.99 5.43 19.83
N LYS A 166 -4.91 6.14 20.97
CA LYS A 166 -5.85 5.96 22.07
C LYS A 166 -7.31 6.23 21.69
N ARG A 167 -7.52 6.92 20.56
CA ARG A 167 -8.84 7.13 19.97
C ARG A 167 -9.26 6.02 18.98
N GLN A 168 -8.46 4.95 18.90
CA GLN A 168 -8.72 3.76 18.07
C GLN A 168 -8.76 2.50 18.96
N PRO A 169 -9.79 2.33 19.82
CA PRO A 169 -9.90 1.16 20.68
C PRO A 169 -10.02 -0.12 19.85
N ASP A 170 -9.24 -1.14 20.20
CA ASP A 170 -9.20 -2.42 19.50
C ASP A 170 -10.46 -3.24 19.75
N LEU A 171 -11.00 -3.82 18.67
CA LEU A 171 -12.10 -4.78 18.74
C LEU A 171 -11.63 -6.12 19.33
N ASN A 172 -12.49 -6.70 20.15
CA ASN A 172 -12.30 -8.00 20.76
C ASN A 172 -12.78 -9.13 19.84
N TRP A 173 -11.88 -9.61 18.97
CA TRP A 173 -12.16 -10.72 18.05
C TRP A 173 -12.28 -12.10 18.74
N GLU A 174 -12.19 -12.18 20.07
CA GLU A 174 -12.60 -13.36 20.81
C GLU A 174 -14.12 -13.45 20.95
N ASN A 175 -14.83 -12.32 20.79
CA ASN A 175 -16.27 -12.25 20.90
C ASN A 175 -16.98 -12.54 19.55
N PRO A 176 -17.74 -13.65 19.41
CA PRO A 176 -18.45 -13.98 18.17
C PRO A 176 -19.44 -12.92 17.70
N ALA A 177 -19.97 -12.08 18.62
CA ALA A 177 -20.89 -11.01 18.24
C ALA A 177 -20.19 -9.91 17.43
N VAL A 178 -18.88 -9.69 17.66
CA VAL A 178 -18.05 -8.82 16.81
C VAL A 178 -17.96 -9.38 15.39
N HIS A 179 -17.70 -10.69 15.26
CA HIS A 179 -17.63 -11.34 13.93
C HIS A 179 -18.93 -11.10 13.15
N GLN A 180 -20.09 -11.35 13.76
CA GLN A 180 -21.37 -11.20 13.08
C GLN A 180 -21.59 -9.76 12.61
N LYS A 181 -21.33 -8.76 13.45
CA LYS A 181 -21.49 -7.34 13.07
C LYS A 181 -20.56 -6.94 11.93
N VAL A 182 -19.32 -7.41 11.95
CA VAL A 182 -18.36 -7.15 10.86
C VAL A 182 -18.81 -7.84 9.57
N PHE A 183 -19.22 -9.11 9.62
CA PHE A 183 -19.68 -9.83 8.43
C PHE A 183 -20.97 -9.25 7.85
N ASP A 184 -21.90 -8.79 8.69
CA ASP A 184 -23.11 -8.11 8.22
C ASP A 184 -22.76 -6.80 7.49
N MET A 185 -21.83 -6.01 8.01
CA MET A 185 -21.34 -4.79 7.38
C MET A 185 -20.62 -5.08 6.06
N MET A 186 -19.77 -6.11 6.02
CA MET A 186 -19.10 -6.53 4.79
C MET A 186 -20.11 -6.95 3.71
N ASN A 187 -21.10 -7.76 4.07
CA ASN A 187 -22.15 -8.18 3.14
C ASN A 187 -22.97 -6.99 2.64
N TRP A 188 -23.24 -6.01 3.50
CA TRP A 188 -23.93 -4.79 3.09
C TRP A 188 -23.15 -4.04 1.99
N TRP A 189 -21.81 -3.89 2.11
CA TRP A 189 -20.97 -3.28 1.08
C TRP A 189 -20.91 -4.13 -0.20
N ILE A 190 -20.82 -5.45 -0.07
CA ILE A 190 -20.87 -6.37 -1.19
C ILE A 190 -22.18 -6.20 -1.97
N ASP A 191 -23.30 -6.05 -1.27
CA ASP A 191 -24.61 -5.83 -1.88
C ASP A 191 -24.75 -4.44 -2.54
N GLN A 192 -23.90 -3.45 -2.16
CA GLN A 192 -23.78 -2.20 -2.89
C GLN A 192 -23.03 -2.36 -4.24
N GLY A 193 -22.34 -3.48 -4.47
CA GLY A 193 -21.66 -3.76 -5.75
C GLY A 193 -20.17 -3.46 -5.77
N ILE A 194 -19.48 -3.42 -4.63
CA ILE A 194 -18.00 -3.25 -4.61
C ILE A 194 -17.29 -4.45 -5.23
N GLY A 195 -16.06 -4.23 -5.71
CA GLY A 195 -15.20 -5.25 -6.32
C GLY A 195 -14.35 -6.05 -5.34
N GLY A 196 -14.37 -5.72 -4.06
CA GLY A 196 -13.60 -6.41 -3.03
C GLY A 196 -13.18 -5.55 -1.86
N PHE A 197 -12.23 -6.07 -1.06
CA PHE A 197 -11.71 -5.41 0.12
C PHE A 197 -10.18 -5.44 0.18
N ARG A 198 -9.58 -4.34 0.61
CA ARG A 198 -8.26 -4.33 1.23
C ARG A 198 -8.47 -4.39 2.73
N LEU A 199 -7.88 -5.37 3.40
CA LEU A 199 -8.10 -5.63 4.82
C LEU A 199 -6.92 -5.04 5.60
N ASP A 200 -7.19 -3.96 6.32
CA ASP A 200 -6.25 -3.19 7.12
C ASP A 200 -5.73 -4.02 8.29
N VAL A 201 -4.41 -4.09 8.45
CA VAL A 201 -3.70 -4.80 9.52
C VAL A 201 -4.38 -6.10 9.95
N ILE A 202 -4.78 -6.90 9.00
CA ILE A 202 -5.69 -8.04 9.23
C ILE A 202 -5.07 -9.15 10.08
N ASP A 203 -3.76 -9.26 10.14
CA ASP A 203 -3.03 -10.16 11.00
C ASP A 203 -3.25 -9.87 12.50
N LEU A 204 -3.63 -8.65 12.85
CA LEU A 204 -3.87 -8.23 14.24
C LEU A 204 -5.20 -8.70 14.81
N ILE A 205 -6.17 -9.17 13.98
CA ILE A 205 -7.44 -9.69 14.52
C ILE A 205 -7.24 -11.00 15.30
N GLY A 206 -6.13 -11.70 15.06
CA GLY A 206 -5.77 -12.91 15.80
C GLY A 206 -5.12 -12.66 17.16
N LYS A 207 -5.16 -11.44 17.69
CA LYS A 207 -4.53 -11.09 18.98
C LYS A 207 -5.06 -11.90 20.18
N GLU A 208 -4.16 -12.18 21.12
CA GLU A 208 -4.45 -12.81 22.41
C GLU A 208 -3.74 -12.01 23.50
N ILE A 209 -4.37 -10.91 23.94
CA ILE A 209 -3.71 -9.86 24.72
C ILE A 209 -3.22 -10.34 26.09
N ASP A 210 -3.95 -11.23 26.74
CA ASP A 210 -3.53 -11.80 28.04
C ASP A 210 -2.28 -12.68 27.93
N LYS A 211 -1.95 -13.15 26.71
CA LYS A 211 -0.69 -13.84 26.40
C LYS A 211 0.38 -12.91 25.82
N LYS A 212 0.11 -11.60 25.75
CA LYS A 212 0.95 -10.58 25.07
C LYS A 212 1.18 -10.87 23.58
N ILE A 213 0.23 -11.54 22.92
CA ILE A 213 0.22 -11.76 21.47
C ILE A 213 -0.65 -10.68 20.85
N THR A 214 -0.03 -9.76 20.10
CA THR A 214 -0.73 -8.61 19.48
C THR A 214 -1.21 -8.89 18.08
N GLY A 215 -0.70 -9.92 17.39
CA GLY A 215 -1.09 -10.34 16.06
C GLY A 215 -0.61 -11.75 15.75
N ASN A 216 -1.03 -12.33 14.63
CA ASN A 216 -0.63 -13.66 14.16
C ASN A 216 -0.86 -14.81 15.17
N GLY A 217 -1.83 -14.67 16.08
CA GLY A 217 -2.18 -15.73 17.04
C GLY A 217 -2.90 -16.91 16.36
N ASP A 218 -3.01 -18.02 17.09
CA ASP A 218 -3.53 -19.29 16.57
C ASP A 218 -4.95 -19.20 15.97
N ARG A 219 -5.74 -18.21 16.38
CA ARG A 219 -7.11 -17.99 15.90
C ARG A 219 -7.21 -17.24 14.58
N LEU A 220 -6.14 -16.63 14.10
CA LEU A 220 -6.16 -15.75 12.92
C LEU A 220 -6.71 -16.45 11.67
N HIS A 221 -6.09 -17.54 11.25
CA HIS A 221 -6.51 -18.25 10.04
C HIS A 221 -7.91 -18.86 10.14
N PRO A 222 -8.32 -19.48 11.25
CA PRO A 222 -9.73 -19.86 11.48
C PRO A 222 -10.71 -18.67 11.35
N LEU A 223 -10.38 -17.48 11.85
CA LEU A 223 -11.21 -16.28 11.71
C LEU A 223 -11.32 -15.82 10.26
N LEU A 224 -10.21 -15.85 9.50
CA LEU A 224 -10.22 -15.50 8.08
C LEU A 224 -11.03 -16.50 7.24
N GLN A 225 -10.97 -17.78 7.55
CA GLN A 225 -11.80 -18.80 6.91
C GLN A 225 -13.29 -18.60 7.20
N GLN A 226 -13.62 -18.25 8.45
CA GLN A 226 -14.99 -17.91 8.84
C GLN A 226 -15.47 -16.64 8.09
N MET A 227 -14.65 -15.61 8.02
CA MET A 227 -14.94 -14.37 7.28
C MET A 227 -15.17 -14.68 5.80
N ASN A 228 -14.29 -15.44 5.16
CA ASN A 228 -14.44 -15.87 3.76
C ASN A 228 -15.77 -16.60 3.55
N GLN A 229 -16.07 -17.61 4.35
CA GLN A 229 -17.28 -18.40 4.24
C GLN A 229 -18.56 -17.54 4.42
N ALA A 230 -18.54 -16.59 5.34
CA ALA A 230 -19.69 -15.77 5.68
C ALA A 230 -19.93 -14.61 4.70
N THR A 231 -18.91 -14.20 3.93
CA THR A 231 -18.99 -12.96 3.13
C THR A 231 -18.61 -13.18 1.65
N PHE A 232 -17.33 -13.19 1.30
CA PHE A 232 -16.85 -13.14 -0.08
C PHE A 232 -16.48 -14.48 -0.71
N GLY A 233 -16.47 -15.59 0.03
CA GLY A 233 -15.91 -16.87 -0.42
C GLY A 233 -16.58 -17.49 -1.65
N ASN A 234 -17.87 -17.23 -1.85
CA ASN A 234 -18.62 -17.70 -3.02
C ASN A 234 -18.84 -16.59 -4.06
N LYS A 235 -18.09 -15.49 -3.97
CA LYS A 235 -18.21 -14.32 -4.84
C LYS A 235 -16.89 -14.06 -5.56
N ASP A 236 -16.96 -13.49 -6.75
CA ASP A 236 -15.77 -13.19 -7.55
C ASP A 236 -15.20 -11.81 -7.18
N LEU A 237 -14.71 -11.69 -5.94
CA LEU A 237 -14.20 -10.47 -5.34
C LEU A 237 -12.70 -10.56 -5.07
N LEU A 238 -11.99 -9.45 -5.23
CA LEU A 238 -10.60 -9.31 -4.84
C LEU A 238 -10.50 -9.05 -3.33
N THR A 239 -9.64 -9.77 -2.64
CA THR A 239 -9.28 -9.48 -1.25
C THR A 239 -7.78 -9.45 -1.08
N VAL A 240 -7.27 -8.38 -0.48
CA VAL A 240 -5.84 -8.23 -0.17
C VAL A 240 -5.67 -7.84 1.29
N GLY A 241 -4.91 -8.63 2.05
CA GLY A 241 -4.61 -8.36 3.46
C GLY A 241 -3.32 -7.55 3.62
N GLU A 242 -3.33 -6.59 4.52
CA GLU A 242 -2.11 -5.97 5.01
C GLU A 242 -1.55 -6.81 6.16
N THR A 243 -0.30 -7.31 5.99
CA THR A 243 0.34 -8.22 6.93
C THR A 243 1.83 -7.86 7.04
N TRP A 244 2.21 -7.15 8.11
CA TRP A 244 3.57 -6.62 8.27
C TRP A 244 4.63 -7.70 8.51
N ASP A 245 4.27 -8.75 9.23
CA ASP A 245 5.18 -9.83 9.61
C ASP A 245 5.06 -11.08 8.72
N ALA A 246 4.39 -10.97 7.56
CA ALA A 246 4.23 -12.10 6.68
C ALA A 246 5.57 -12.59 6.11
N THR A 247 5.76 -13.89 6.16
CA THR A 247 6.78 -14.63 5.42
C THR A 247 6.14 -15.33 4.23
N PRO A 248 6.90 -15.83 3.23
CA PRO A 248 6.30 -16.61 2.16
C PRO A 248 5.51 -17.82 2.64
N GLU A 249 5.93 -18.47 3.72
CA GLU A 249 5.22 -19.61 4.31
C GLU A 249 3.86 -19.18 4.88
N THR A 250 3.81 -18.07 5.63
CA THR A 250 2.55 -17.57 6.16
C THR A 250 1.67 -16.96 5.08
N ALA A 251 2.27 -16.30 4.07
CA ALA A 251 1.53 -15.79 2.91
C ALA A 251 0.81 -16.88 2.12
N GLN A 252 1.35 -18.11 2.06
CA GLN A 252 0.67 -19.26 1.48
C GLN A 252 -0.58 -19.65 2.30
N LEU A 253 -0.57 -19.46 3.61
CA LEU A 253 -1.77 -19.70 4.42
C LEU A 253 -2.90 -18.76 4.04
N TYR A 254 -2.60 -17.48 3.83
CA TYR A 254 -3.60 -16.47 3.43
C TYR A 254 -4.07 -16.64 1.98
N SER A 255 -3.16 -16.90 1.04
CA SER A 255 -3.42 -16.74 -0.40
C SER A 255 -3.52 -18.03 -1.21
N ASN A 256 -3.29 -19.20 -0.61
CA ASN A 256 -3.54 -20.47 -1.28
C ASN A 256 -5.05 -20.70 -1.44
N PRO A 257 -5.56 -20.83 -2.68
CA PRO A 257 -7.01 -20.99 -2.91
C PRO A 257 -7.66 -22.13 -2.15
N ALA A 258 -6.93 -23.23 -1.85
CA ALA A 258 -7.45 -24.37 -1.11
C ALA A 258 -7.72 -24.06 0.38
N ARG A 259 -7.20 -22.95 0.87
CA ARG A 259 -7.39 -22.53 2.26
C ARG A 259 -8.68 -21.71 2.49
N ASN A 260 -9.24 -21.11 1.43
CA ASN A 260 -10.42 -20.27 1.50
C ASN A 260 -10.25 -19.11 2.51
N GLU A 261 -9.20 -18.31 2.33
CA GLU A 261 -8.94 -17.12 3.11
C GLU A 261 -8.98 -15.87 2.21
N LEU A 262 -7.85 -15.34 1.77
CA LEU A 262 -7.75 -14.13 0.96
C LEU A 262 -7.24 -14.43 -0.46
N SER A 263 -7.30 -13.45 -1.36
CA SER A 263 -6.71 -13.57 -2.70
C SER A 263 -5.19 -13.43 -2.66
N MET A 264 -4.67 -12.51 -1.82
CA MET A 264 -3.26 -12.18 -1.66
C MET A 264 -3.03 -11.38 -0.38
N VAL A 265 -1.76 -11.12 -0.05
CA VAL A 265 -1.38 -10.22 1.04
C VAL A 265 -0.27 -9.28 0.60
N PHE A 266 -0.23 -8.08 1.19
CA PHE A 266 0.92 -7.21 1.17
C PHE A 266 1.96 -7.72 2.17
N GLN A 267 3.21 -7.83 1.72
CA GLN A 267 4.37 -8.12 2.55
C GLN A 267 5.28 -6.87 2.62
N PHE A 268 5.97 -6.68 3.73
CA PHE A 268 6.75 -5.47 3.98
C PHE A 268 8.25 -5.75 4.18
N GLU A 269 8.70 -6.96 3.92
CA GLU A 269 10.11 -7.35 4.12
C GLU A 269 11.06 -6.47 3.29
N HIS A 270 10.69 -6.14 2.04
CA HIS A 270 11.48 -5.24 1.18
C HIS A 270 11.49 -3.78 1.68
N ILE A 271 10.50 -3.37 2.47
CA ILE A 271 10.41 -2.03 3.07
C ILE A 271 11.31 -1.93 4.30
N THR A 272 11.22 -2.91 5.20
CA THR A 272 11.96 -2.90 6.47
C THR A 272 13.47 -3.06 6.29
N LEU A 273 13.92 -3.56 5.15
CA LEU A 273 15.35 -3.58 4.77
C LEU A 273 16.00 -2.18 4.76
N LEU A 274 15.21 -1.11 4.61
CA LEU A 274 15.69 0.27 4.55
C LEU A 274 15.68 0.97 5.92
N TRP A 275 15.45 0.22 6.99
CA TRP A 275 15.42 0.68 8.37
C TRP A 275 16.59 0.09 9.15
N GLU A 276 17.44 0.94 9.72
CA GLU A 276 18.56 0.48 10.55
C GLU A 276 18.02 -0.08 11.87
N ASP A 277 18.44 -1.30 12.21
CA ASP A 277 17.97 -2.02 13.41
C ASP A 277 16.43 -2.17 13.50
N GLY A 278 15.73 -2.13 12.37
CA GLY A 278 14.26 -2.18 12.34
C GLY A 278 13.57 -0.88 12.78
N ASP A 279 14.32 0.19 13.03
CA ASP A 279 13.77 1.50 13.42
C ASP A 279 13.45 2.33 12.17
N LYS A 280 12.16 2.52 11.88
CA LYS A 280 11.65 3.33 10.76
C LYS A 280 12.30 4.71 10.68
N TRP A 281 12.63 5.30 11.83
CA TRP A 281 13.17 6.66 11.92
C TRP A 281 14.68 6.74 11.71
N LYS A 282 15.32 5.58 11.47
CA LYS A 282 16.73 5.47 11.10
C LYS A 282 16.86 4.93 9.67
N PRO A 283 16.74 5.80 8.65
CA PRO A 283 16.86 5.35 7.26
C PRO A 283 18.30 4.92 6.94
N LYS A 284 18.42 3.84 6.16
CA LYS A 284 19.69 3.40 5.57
C LYS A 284 19.58 3.26 4.06
N PRO A 285 20.71 3.34 3.32
CA PRO A 285 20.74 3.13 1.87
C PRO A 285 20.22 1.74 1.47
N LEU A 286 19.73 1.64 0.24
CA LEU A 286 19.35 0.37 -0.37
C LEU A 286 20.56 -0.55 -0.52
N ASP A 287 20.52 -1.73 0.08
CA ASP A 287 21.35 -2.88 -0.27
C ASP A 287 20.61 -3.67 -1.35
N LEU A 288 21.05 -3.52 -2.60
CA LEU A 288 20.36 -4.16 -3.72
C LEU A 288 20.41 -5.69 -3.63
N ASN A 289 21.50 -6.27 -3.11
CA ASN A 289 21.58 -7.73 -2.99
C ASN A 289 20.58 -8.27 -1.95
N ALA A 290 20.49 -7.63 -0.79
CA ALA A 290 19.47 -7.99 0.21
C ALA A 290 18.05 -7.81 -0.35
N PHE A 291 17.80 -6.72 -1.07
CA PHE A 291 16.50 -6.47 -1.72
C PHE A 291 16.18 -7.56 -2.76
N LYS A 292 17.12 -7.90 -3.66
CA LYS A 292 16.92 -8.98 -4.65
C LYS A 292 16.60 -10.31 -3.99
N GLN A 293 17.32 -10.68 -2.93
CA GLN A 293 17.07 -11.92 -2.20
C GLN A 293 15.62 -11.99 -1.69
N VAL A 294 15.10 -10.90 -1.14
CA VAL A 294 13.69 -10.84 -0.73
C VAL A 294 12.76 -11.03 -1.92
N MET A 295 12.94 -10.26 -2.99
CA MET A 295 12.06 -10.31 -4.16
C MET A 295 12.10 -11.70 -4.84
N ILE A 296 13.27 -12.28 -5.01
CA ILE A 296 13.46 -13.62 -5.58
C ILE A 296 12.78 -14.68 -4.71
N LYS A 297 13.01 -14.65 -3.40
CA LYS A 297 12.39 -15.57 -2.44
C LYS A 297 10.86 -15.55 -2.57
N TRP A 298 10.23 -14.37 -2.54
CA TRP A 298 8.79 -14.23 -2.66
C TRP A 298 8.24 -14.69 -4.02
N GLN A 299 8.98 -14.45 -5.12
CA GLN A 299 8.60 -14.94 -6.44
C GLN A 299 8.64 -16.48 -6.54
N LEU A 300 9.67 -17.11 -6.00
CA LEU A 300 9.86 -18.57 -6.08
C LEU A 300 8.91 -19.32 -5.15
N GLU A 301 8.80 -18.90 -3.91
CA GLU A 301 8.03 -19.64 -2.89
C GLU A 301 6.51 -19.50 -3.06
N LEU A 302 6.01 -18.37 -3.58
CA LEU A 302 4.58 -18.22 -3.91
C LEU A 302 4.21 -18.68 -5.33
N SER A 303 5.15 -19.20 -6.10
CA SER A 303 4.95 -19.53 -7.52
C SER A 303 3.73 -20.43 -7.79
N ASN A 304 3.44 -21.39 -6.90
CA ASN A 304 2.39 -22.41 -7.09
C ASN A 304 1.30 -22.40 -6.01
N ASN A 305 1.61 -21.90 -4.81
CA ASN A 305 0.77 -22.07 -3.61
C ASN A 305 0.25 -20.76 -3.02
N GLY A 306 0.35 -19.68 -3.76
CA GLY A 306 -0.07 -18.36 -3.33
C GLY A 306 -0.07 -17.35 -4.48
N TRP A 307 -0.34 -16.09 -4.17
CA TRP A 307 -0.32 -15.01 -5.13
C TRP A 307 0.28 -13.74 -4.51
N ASN A 308 1.24 -13.12 -5.21
CA ASN A 308 1.87 -11.88 -4.74
C ASN A 308 0.98 -10.66 -5.03
N SER A 309 0.91 -9.72 -4.09
CA SER A 309 0.66 -8.33 -4.37
C SER A 309 2.00 -7.62 -4.60
N LEU A 310 2.11 -6.86 -5.67
CA LEU A 310 3.35 -6.19 -6.06
C LEU A 310 3.18 -4.70 -5.84
N PHE A 311 3.97 -4.09 -4.97
CA PHE A 311 3.89 -2.65 -4.69
C PHE A 311 5.25 -2.09 -4.27
N TRP A 312 5.44 -0.80 -4.52
CA TRP A 312 6.59 -0.06 -4.07
C TRP A 312 6.29 0.76 -2.82
N ASN A 313 5.13 1.41 -2.80
CA ASN A 313 4.69 2.27 -1.71
C ASN A 313 3.16 2.29 -1.62
N ASN A 314 2.67 2.94 -0.56
CA ASN A 314 1.27 3.22 -0.31
C ASN A 314 1.16 4.54 0.48
N HIS A 315 0.00 4.84 1.04
CA HIS A 315 -0.26 6.04 1.85
C HIS A 315 0.50 6.10 3.19
N ASP A 316 1.18 5.03 3.60
CA ASP A 316 1.96 4.92 4.85
C ASP A 316 3.47 4.87 4.61
N LEU A 317 3.91 4.90 3.36
CA LEU A 317 5.29 4.73 2.94
C LEU A 317 5.78 5.91 2.10
N PRO A 318 7.08 6.23 2.14
CA PRO A 318 7.63 7.32 1.31
C PRO A 318 7.50 7.03 -0.18
N ARG A 319 7.64 8.08 -0.99
CA ARG A 319 7.57 7.99 -2.46
C ARG A 319 8.66 7.09 -3.01
N VAL A 320 8.29 6.23 -3.95
CA VAL A 320 9.16 5.17 -4.47
C VAL A 320 10.46 5.70 -5.08
N VAL A 321 10.38 6.74 -5.92
CA VAL A 321 11.55 7.27 -6.61
C VAL A 321 12.58 7.88 -5.64
N SER A 322 12.11 8.49 -4.54
CA SER A 322 12.97 9.02 -3.48
C SER A 322 13.58 7.92 -2.60
N LYS A 323 12.91 6.76 -2.51
CA LYS A 323 13.32 5.67 -1.62
C LYS A 323 14.25 4.66 -2.30
N TYR A 324 13.93 4.26 -3.52
CA TYR A 324 14.61 3.19 -4.24
C TYR A 324 15.33 3.66 -5.51
N GLY A 325 15.03 4.86 -5.99
CA GLY A 325 15.57 5.46 -7.20
C GLY A 325 16.49 6.65 -6.92
N CYS A 326 16.43 7.59 -7.84
CA CYS A 326 17.12 8.88 -7.76
C CYS A 326 16.10 9.97 -8.05
N ASP A 327 15.70 10.73 -7.06
CA ASP A 327 14.70 11.82 -7.20
C ASP A 327 15.28 13.14 -7.72
N GLY A 328 16.59 13.16 -8.03
CA GLY A 328 17.29 14.26 -8.65
C GLY A 328 17.49 14.07 -10.16
N GLN A 329 18.75 14.06 -10.60
CA GLN A 329 19.17 14.05 -12.00
C GLN A 329 18.56 12.91 -12.83
N TYR A 330 18.38 11.72 -12.24
CA TYR A 330 17.87 10.51 -12.92
C TYR A 330 16.45 10.14 -12.48
N ARG A 331 15.63 11.13 -12.10
CA ARG A 331 14.27 10.87 -11.61
C ARG A 331 13.42 10.10 -12.61
N VAL A 332 13.45 10.51 -13.86
CA VAL A 332 12.61 9.90 -14.91
C VAL A 332 13.09 8.49 -15.23
N GLU A 333 14.40 8.33 -15.44
CA GLU A 333 15.01 7.05 -15.78
C GLU A 333 14.84 6.04 -14.66
N SER A 334 15.10 6.44 -13.42
CA SER A 334 14.97 5.55 -12.26
C SER A 334 13.51 5.20 -11.95
N ALA A 335 12.57 6.13 -12.09
CA ALA A 335 11.14 5.84 -11.91
C ALA A 335 10.64 4.82 -12.94
N LYS A 336 11.01 4.97 -14.22
CA LYS A 336 10.67 4.01 -15.28
C LYS A 336 11.32 2.64 -15.04
N MET A 337 12.58 2.60 -14.59
CA MET A 337 13.29 1.37 -14.25
C MET A 337 12.59 0.65 -13.09
N LEU A 338 12.21 1.36 -12.03
CA LEU A 338 11.46 0.80 -10.91
C LEU A 338 10.10 0.25 -11.33
N ALA A 339 9.37 0.99 -12.17
CA ALA A 339 8.10 0.52 -12.74
C ALA A 339 8.28 -0.79 -13.52
N THR A 340 9.26 -0.86 -14.42
CA THR A 340 9.56 -2.06 -15.19
C THR A 340 9.91 -3.23 -14.28
N THR A 341 10.79 -3.00 -13.30
CA THR A 341 11.20 -4.04 -12.34
C THR A 341 10.00 -4.72 -11.68
N LEU A 342 9.01 -3.95 -11.23
CA LEU A 342 7.87 -4.49 -10.50
C LEU A 342 6.82 -5.11 -11.42
N HIS A 343 6.43 -4.42 -12.50
CA HIS A 343 5.29 -4.80 -13.33
C HIS A 343 5.52 -6.10 -14.12
N LEU A 344 6.77 -6.52 -14.32
CA LEU A 344 7.13 -7.77 -14.99
C LEU A 344 7.22 -8.97 -14.05
N LEU A 345 7.12 -8.79 -12.73
CA LEU A 345 7.05 -9.87 -11.75
C LEU A 345 5.69 -10.56 -11.77
N LYS A 346 5.64 -11.79 -11.23
CA LYS A 346 4.42 -12.57 -11.04
C LYS A 346 3.67 -12.08 -9.80
N GLY A 347 2.46 -11.58 -9.99
CA GLY A 347 1.60 -11.04 -8.95
C GLY A 347 0.70 -9.95 -9.51
N THR A 348 -0.13 -9.33 -8.69
CA THR A 348 -0.99 -8.20 -9.05
C THR A 348 -0.30 -6.89 -8.67
N PRO A 349 0.02 -5.99 -9.63
CA PRO A 349 0.64 -4.71 -9.34
C PRO A 349 -0.33 -3.70 -8.72
N TYR A 350 0.19 -2.93 -7.76
CA TYR A 350 -0.48 -1.82 -7.10
C TYR A 350 0.33 -0.54 -7.34
N ILE A 351 -0.32 0.47 -7.88
CA ILE A 351 0.23 1.81 -8.13
C ILE A 351 -0.38 2.76 -7.10
N PHE A 352 0.43 3.47 -6.34
CA PHE A 352 -0.05 4.53 -5.46
C PHE A 352 -0.12 5.86 -6.22
N GLN A 353 -1.18 6.65 -5.99
CA GLN A 353 -1.37 7.95 -6.66
C GLN A 353 -0.10 8.80 -6.66
N GLY A 354 0.28 9.30 -7.84
CA GLY A 354 1.49 10.10 -8.07
C GLY A 354 2.74 9.30 -8.40
N GLU A 355 2.73 7.98 -8.24
CA GLU A 355 3.83 7.10 -8.65
C GLU A 355 4.02 7.17 -10.17
N GLU A 356 2.94 7.18 -10.92
CA GLU A 356 2.89 7.22 -12.39
C GLU A 356 3.41 8.52 -13.01
N ILE A 357 3.61 9.55 -12.23
CA ILE A 357 4.24 10.81 -12.66
C ILE A 357 5.57 11.09 -11.95
N GLY A 358 6.01 10.16 -11.11
CA GLY A 358 7.28 10.24 -10.38
C GLY A 358 7.29 11.33 -9.31
N MET A 359 6.20 11.50 -8.55
CA MET A 359 6.19 12.37 -7.37
C MET A 359 7.24 11.93 -6.36
N THR A 360 7.88 12.89 -5.72
CA THR A 360 8.98 12.70 -4.77
C THR A 360 8.53 12.92 -3.34
N ASN A 361 9.37 12.52 -2.38
CA ASN A 361 9.21 12.93 -0.98
C ASN A 361 9.20 14.44 -0.85
N VAL A 362 8.52 14.92 0.18
CA VAL A 362 8.57 16.31 0.62
C VAL A 362 9.44 16.41 1.88
N ALA A 363 10.26 17.42 1.96
CA ALA A 363 11.03 17.73 3.16
C ALA A 363 10.54 19.09 3.69
N PHE A 364 9.50 19.07 4.52
CA PHE A 364 9.01 20.29 5.16
C PHE A 364 10.05 20.83 6.12
N ASP A 365 10.16 22.17 6.18
CA ASP A 365 11.17 22.86 6.97
C ASP A 365 10.93 22.71 8.48
N THR A 366 9.66 22.61 8.89
CA THR A 366 9.27 22.60 10.31
C THR A 366 8.37 21.41 10.63
N LEU A 367 8.38 21.00 11.92
CA LEU A 367 7.53 19.90 12.40
C LEU A 367 6.04 20.22 12.32
N GLU A 368 5.66 21.50 12.45
CA GLU A 368 4.28 21.99 12.43
C GLU A 368 3.58 21.79 11.09
N GLU A 369 4.33 21.64 10.01
CA GLU A 369 3.82 21.36 8.67
C GLU A 369 3.35 19.91 8.52
N TYR A 370 3.91 18.98 9.32
CA TYR A 370 3.50 17.58 9.34
C TYR A 370 2.16 17.41 10.07
N LYS A 371 1.31 16.53 9.55
CA LYS A 371 -0.04 16.26 10.07
C LYS A 371 -0.20 14.82 10.58
N ASP A 372 0.75 13.95 10.24
CA ASP A 372 0.72 12.54 10.57
C ASP A 372 0.92 12.29 12.07
N ILE A 373 -0.09 11.64 12.71
CA ILE A 373 -0.07 11.33 14.13
C ILE A 373 1.12 10.43 14.54
N GLU A 374 1.50 9.47 13.69
CA GLU A 374 2.66 8.61 13.96
C GLU A 374 3.95 9.44 14.01
N THR A 375 4.15 10.30 13.03
CA THR A 375 5.30 11.20 12.96
C THR A 375 5.41 12.10 14.20
N LEU A 376 4.31 12.73 14.58
CA LEU A 376 4.28 13.66 15.72
C LEU A 376 4.50 12.97 17.05
N ASN A 377 3.90 11.79 17.25
CA ASN A 377 4.07 10.99 18.45
C ASN A 377 5.50 10.48 18.59
N PHE A 378 6.07 9.90 17.52
CA PHE A 378 7.45 9.41 17.58
C PHE A 378 8.48 10.53 17.70
N TYR A 379 8.25 11.69 17.09
CA TYR A 379 9.10 12.85 17.33
C TYR A 379 9.18 13.15 18.83
N LYS A 380 8.03 13.22 19.50
CA LYS A 380 7.97 13.48 20.94
C LYS A 380 8.68 12.37 21.74
N VAL A 381 8.35 11.11 21.54
CA VAL A 381 8.91 9.97 22.26
C VAL A 381 10.44 9.91 22.09
N LYS A 382 10.93 10.07 20.89
CA LYS A 382 12.37 9.99 20.59
C LYS A 382 13.14 11.19 21.14
N THR A 383 12.61 12.40 21.02
CA THR A 383 13.27 13.59 21.56
C THR A 383 13.25 13.62 23.09
N ASP A 384 12.16 13.18 23.72
CA ASP A 384 12.09 12.99 25.17
C ASP A 384 13.13 11.95 25.67
N SER A 385 13.49 10.96 24.84
CA SER A 385 14.53 9.98 25.13
C SER A 385 15.95 10.44 24.79
N GLY A 386 16.14 11.68 24.30
CA GLY A 386 17.42 12.30 24.04
C GLY A 386 17.90 12.27 22.58
N VAL A 387 17.08 11.83 21.63
CA VAL A 387 17.39 11.97 20.18
C VAL A 387 17.32 13.46 19.80
N SER A 388 18.31 13.96 19.07
CA SER A 388 18.32 15.37 18.66
C SER A 388 17.21 15.68 17.64
N HIS A 389 16.74 16.93 17.63
CA HIS A 389 15.80 17.44 16.63
C HIS A 389 16.29 17.16 15.20
N GLU A 390 17.55 17.47 14.91
CA GLU A 390 18.14 17.29 13.58
C GLU A 390 18.11 15.81 13.13
N THR A 391 18.47 14.90 14.04
CA THR A 391 18.44 13.46 13.76
C THR A 391 17.02 12.98 13.49
N MET A 392 16.06 13.45 14.29
CA MET A 392 14.66 13.05 14.12
C MET A 392 14.07 13.64 12.83
N MET A 393 14.34 14.90 12.49
CA MET A 393 13.89 15.50 11.24
C MET A 393 14.46 14.78 10.01
N LYS A 394 15.70 14.33 10.06
CA LYS A 394 16.27 13.49 8.98
C LYS A 394 15.47 12.19 8.78
N GLY A 395 15.09 11.53 9.85
CA GLY A 395 14.23 10.34 9.79
C GLY A 395 12.83 10.65 9.25
N ILE A 396 12.25 11.77 9.68
CA ILE A 396 10.93 12.25 9.23
C ILE A 396 10.94 12.57 7.74
N HIS A 397 11.93 13.32 7.24
CA HIS A 397 12.06 13.61 5.81
C HIS A 397 12.14 12.32 4.97
N ALA A 398 12.80 11.28 5.48
CA ALA A 398 12.95 10.02 4.77
C ALA A 398 11.70 9.13 4.82
N ASN A 399 11.00 9.06 5.96
CA ASN A 399 10.05 7.97 6.23
C ASN A 399 8.69 8.41 6.80
N SER A 400 8.42 9.72 6.99
CA SER A 400 7.08 10.17 7.39
C SER A 400 6.03 9.75 6.36
N ARG A 401 4.85 9.34 6.85
CA ARG A 401 3.69 9.02 6.01
C ARG A 401 3.22 10.22 5.19
N ASP A 402 3.45 11.44 5.65
CA ASP A 402 3.07 12.67 4.94
C ASP A 402 3.80 12.85 3.60
N ASN A 403 4.94 12.18 3.38
CA ASN A 403 5.58 12.12 2.06
C ASN A 403 4.65 11.57 0.97
N ALA A 404 3.82 10.59 1.32
CA ALA A 404 2.83 10.01 0.42
C ALA A 404 1.50 10.80 0.39
N ARG A 405 1.26 11.64 1.39
CA ARG A 405 -0.05 12.30 1.63
C ARG A 405 -0.12 13.74 1.11
N THR A 406 0.97 14.26 0.54
CA THR A 406 0.91 15.53 -0.20
C THR A 406 -0.10 15.45 -1.34
N PRO A 407 -0.82 16.55 -1.65
CA PRO A 407 -1.81 16.57 -2.72
C PRO A 407 -1.26 16.13 -4.07
N MET A 408 -2.07 15.42 -4.85
CA MET A 408 -1.77 15.03 -6.22
C MET A 408 -1.52 16.27 -7.08
N HIS A 409 -0.50 16.21 -7.93
CA HIS A 409 -0.14 17.29 -8.83
C HIS A 409 -0.84 17.11 -10.19
N TRP A 410 -1.89 17.88 -10.44
CA TRP A 410 -2.63 17.80 -11.71
C TRP A 410 -2.05 18.71 -12.79
N ASP A 411 -1.63 19.92 -12.40
CA ASP A 411 -1.04 20.91 -13.31
C ASP A 411 -0.14 21.91 -12.56
N ASP A 412 0.35 22.93 -13.24
CA ASP A 412 1.22 23.98 -12.70
C ASP A 412 0.45 25.20 -12.13
N SER A 413 -0.89 25.15 -12.11
CA SER A 413 -1.72 26.21 -11.53
C SER A 413 -1.62 26.25 -10.00
N ALA A 414 -2.23 27.28 -9.41
CA ALA A 414 -2.28 27.40 -7.95
C ALA A 414 -2.76 26.10 -7.29
N HIS A 415 -2.05 25.68 -6.24
CA HIS A 415 -2.29 24.46 -5.50
C HIS A 415 -2.25 23.18 -6.38
N ALA A 416 -1.40 23.19 -7.43
CA ALA A 416 -1.17 22.06 -8.34
C ALA A 416 -2.45 21.55 -9.04
N GLY A 417 -3.47 22.38 -9.23
CA GLY A 417 -4.77 21.98 -9.75
C GLY A 417 -5.55 21.03 -8.84
N PHE A 418 -5.06 20.79 -7.63
CA PHE A 418 -5.72 19.94 -6.64
C PHE A 418 -6.98 20.60 -6.06
N THR A 419 -6.89 21.88 -5.69
CA THR A 419 -7.96 22.70 -5.09
C THR A 419 -7.83 24.16 -5.50
N GLN A 420 -8.93 24.91 -5.44
CA GLN A 420 -8.90 26.38 -5.48
C GLN A 420 -8.95 27.00 -4.07
N GLY A 421 -9.18 26.18 -3.03
CA GLY A 421 -9.10 26.56 -1.63
C GLY A 421 -7.69 26.42 -1.04
N SER A 422 -7.58 26.32 0.28
CA SER A 422 -6.32 26.05 0.98
C SER A 422 -6.19 24.53 1.20
N PRO A 423 -5.14 23.87 0.67
CA PRO A 423 -4.95 22.43 0.89
C PRO A 423 -4.82 22.09 2.38
N TRP A 424 -5.36 20.96 2.80
CA TRP A 424 -5.30 20.49 4.19
C TRP A 424 -3.87 20.21 4.70
N ILE A 425 -2.95 19.93 3.78
CA ILE A 425 -1.51 19.78 3.98
C ILE A 425 -0.77 20.51 2.88
N SER A 426 0.43 21.01 3.16
CA SER A 426 1.25 21.74 2.19
C SER A 426 1.62 20.86 0.98
N LEU A 427 1.69 21.47 -0.20
CA LEU A 427 2.12 20.79 -1.41
C LEU A 427 3.64 20.56 -1.43
N ASN A 428 4.07 19.56 -2.21
CA ASN A 428 5.46 19.48 -2.60
C ASN A 428 5.79 20.63 -3.57
N PRO A 429 6.80 21.47 -3.28
CA PRO A 429 7.08 22.67 -4.07
C PRO A 429 7.51 22.41 -5.51
N ASN A 430 7.82 21.16 -5.88
CA ASN A 430 8.21 20.80 -7.23
C ASN A 430 7.02 20.52 -8.17
N PHE A 431 5.79 20.80 -7.76
CA PHE A 431 4.59 20.56 -8.58
C PHE A 431 4.58 21.28 -9.94
N PRO A 432 5.23 22.46 -10.13
CA PRO A 432 5.24 23.07 -11.46
C PRO A 432 5.98 22.23 -12.52
N GLU A 433 6.94 21.42 -12.09
CA GLU A 433 7.75 20.57 -12.98
C GLU A 433 7.26 19.12 -13.01
N ILE A 434 6.66 18.65 -11.91
CA ILE A 434 6.21 17.27 -11.73
C ILE A 434 4.70 17.28 -11.56
N ASN A 435 3.97 17.14 -12.66
CA ASN A 435 2.51 17.10 -12.65
C ASN A 435 1.94 16.32 -13.83
N VAL A 436 0.64 16.02 -13.75
CA VAL A 436 -0.06 15.23 -14.77
C VAL A 436 -0.09 15.92 -16.13
N ALA A 437 -0.33 17.25 -16.17
CA ALA A 437 -0.40 17.98 -17.44
C ALA A 437 0.92 17.86 -18.22
N VAL A 438 2.06 18.10 -17.57
CA VAL A 438 3.39 17.94 -18.17
C VAL A 438 3.63 16.48 -18.60
N ALA A 439 3.23 15.52 -17.78
CA ALA A 439 3.41 14.10 -18.08
C ALA A 439 2.60 13.64 -19.30
N LEU A 440 1.41 14.20 -19.53
CA LEU A 440 0.56 13.86 -20.66
C LEU A 440 1.02 14.52 -21.97
N GLU A 441 1.77 15.61 -21.93
CA GLU A 441 2.35 16.26 -23.12
C GLU A 441 3.57 15.52 -23.68
N ASP A 442 4.29 14.79 -22.83
CA ASP A 442 5.50 14.04 -23.21
C ASP A 442 5.17 12.55 -23.38
N THR A 443 5.15 12.07 -24.62
CA THR A 443 4.90 10.65 -24.94
C THR A 443 5.96 9.67 -24.43
N ASP A 444 7.10 10.17 -23.96
CA ASP A 444 8.16 9.41 -23.28
C ASP A 444 8.18 9.64 -21.77
N SER A 445 7.13 10.22 -21.20
CA SER A 445 7.02 10.43 -19.75
C SER A 445 6.92 9.12 -18.95
N ILE A 446 7.04 9.23 -17.64
CA ILE A 446 6.82 8.12 -16.69
C ILE A 446 5.39 7.59 -16.85
N PHE A 447 4.38 8.47 -17.04
CA PHE A 447 2.97 8.09 -17.24
C PHE A 447 2.78 7.13 -18.42
N TYR A 448 3.32 7.48 -19.58
CA TYR A 448 3.21 6.61 -20.75
C TYR A 448 4.03 5.33 -20.65
N HIS A 449 5.10 5.35 -19.84
CA HIS A 449 5.85 4.13 -19.53
C HIS A 449 5.00 3.16 -18.70
N TYR A 450 4.30 3.65 -17.64
CA TYR A 450 3.32 2.85 -16.88
C TYR A 450 2.18 2.34 -17.78
N GLN A 451 1.62 3.20 -18.62
CA GLN A 451 0.56 2.79 -19.58
C GLN A 451 1.04 1.64 -20.47
N LYS A 452 2.26 1.75 -21.02
CA LYS A 452 2.86 0.68 -21.85
C LYS A 452 3.06 -0.61 -21.06
N LEU A 453 3.54 -0.54 -19.82
CA LEU A 453 3.73 -1.72 -18.95
C LEU A 453 2.40 -2.40 -18.63
N ILE A 454 1.36 -1.64 -18.34
CA ILE A 454 0.01 -2.16 -18.08
C ILE A 454 -0.53 -2.87 -19.35
N ALA A 455 -0.39 -2.26 -20.52
CA ALA A 455 -0.79 -2.87 -21.78
C ALA A 455 0.03 -4.14 -22.09
N LEU A 456 1.33 -4.08 -21.88
CA LEU A 456 2.25 -5.21 -22.09
C LEU A 456 1.85 -6.42 -21.25
N ARG A 457 1.54 -6.19 -19.97
CA ARG A 457 1.07 -7.24 -19.04
C ARG A 457 -0.21 -7.90 -19.55
N LYS A 458 -1.18 -7.12 -20.01
CA LYS A 458 -2.47 -7.63 -20.53
C LYS A 458 -2.32 -8.44 -21.81
N GLN A 459 -1.32 -8.11 -22.62
CA GLN A 459 -1.06 -8.76 -23.92
C GLN A 459 -0.14 -10.00 -23.81
N ASN A 460 0.60 -10.16 -22.71
CA ASN A 460 1.60 -11.21 -22.55
C ASN A 460 1.33 -12.04 -21.29
N PRO A 461 0.56 -13.15 -21.40
CA PRO A 461 0.23 -14.02 -20.28
C PRO A 461 1.44 -14.55 -19.52
N VAL A 462 2.61 -14.65 -20.17
CA VAL A 462 3.86 -15.09 -19.54
C VAL A 462 4.27 -14.16 -18.37
N ILE A 463 3.94 -12.88 -18.42
CA ILE A 463 4.20 -11.95 -17.31
C ILE A 463 3.38 -12.33 -16.07
N VAL A 464 2.15 -12.79 -16.29
CA VAL A 464 1.20 -13.14 -15.23
C VAL A 464 1.42 -14.55 -14.70
N TYR A 465 1.61 -15.54 -15.59
CA TYR A 465 1.59 -16.94 -15.25
C TYR A 465 2.90 -17.69 -15.50
N GLY A 466 3.83 -17.14 -16.28
CA GLY A 466 5.11 -17.75 -16.59
C GLY A 466 5.98 -17.97 -15.36
N ASP A 467 6.95 -18.85 -15.49
CA ASP A 467 7.95 -19.08 -14.45
C ASP A 467 8.86 -17.87 -14.29
N PHE A 468 9.30 -17.65 -13.08
CA PHE A 468 10.31 -16.63 -12.73
C PHE A 468 11.66 -17.33 -12.58
N ILE A 469 12.67 -16.83 -13.30
CA ILE A 469 14.04 -17.37 -13.28
C ILE A 469 14.97 -16.20 -12.98
N PRO A 470 15.64 -16.16 -11.82
CA PRO A 470 16.54 -15.06 -11.48
C PRO A 470 17.81 -15.11 -12.32
N LEU A 471 18.32 -13.93 -12.64
CA LEU A 471 19.61 -13.72 -13.32
C LEU A 471 20.48 -12.79 -12.49
N PHE A 472 21.79 -12.97 -12.52
CA PHE A 472 22.75 -12.08 -11.86
C PHE A 472 22.45 -11.84 -10.37
N GLU A 473 22.13 -12.91 -9.64
CA GLU A 473 21.68 -12.82 -8.24
C GLU A 473 22.67 -12.09 -7.34
N ASP A 474 23.97 -12.26 -7.55
CA ASP A 474 25.03 -11.63 -6.75
C ASP A 474 25.51 -10.28 -7.31
N HIS A 475 24.94 -9.79 -8.42
CA HIS A 475 25.41 -8.53 -9.04
C HIS A 475 24.97 -7.32 -8.20
N PRO A 476 25.89 -6.46 -7.73
CA PRO A 476 25.57 -5.42 -6.74
C PRO A 476 24.73 -4.26 -7.28
N ALA A 477 24.63 -4.13 -8.61
CA ALA A 477 24.00 -2.98 -9.27
C ALA A 477 22.83 -3.36 -10.20
N VAL A 478 22.66 -4.65 -10.53
CA VAL A 478 21.66 -5.08 -11.52
C VAL A 478 20.68 -6.07 -10.91
N PHE A 479 19.40 -5.81 -11.12
CA PHE A 479 18.33 -6.77 -10.89
C PHE A 479 17.76 -7.25 -12.22
N ALA A 480 17.98 -8.52 -12.53
CA ALA A 480 17.55 -9.12 -13.77
C ALA A 480 16.90 -10.48 -13.54
N TYR A 481 15.99 -10.84 -14.44
CA TYR A 481 15.27 -12.10 -14.39
C TYR A 481 14.64 -12.45 -15.73
N GLU A 482 14.27 -13.71 -15.89
CA GLU A 482 13.49 -14.19 -17.02
C GLU A 482 12.06 -14.48 -16.61
N ARG A 483 11.13 -14.31 -17.56
CA ARG A 483 9.76 -14.81 -17.47
C ARG A 483 9.54 -15.78 -18.63
N LYS A 484 9.15 -17.02 -18.31
CA LYS A 484 9.11 -18.06 -19.34
C LYS A 484 7.90 -18.97 -19.15
N ASP A 485 7.28 -19.31 -20.26
CA ASP A 485 6.29 -20.39 -20.38
C ASP A 485 6.58 -21.24 -21.63
N ALA A 486 5.60 -22.03 -22.09
CA ALA A 486 5.76 -22.88 -23.25
C ALA A 486 5.89 -22.09 -24.57
N ASP A 487 5.30 -20.90 -24.63
CA ASP A 487 5.12 -20.12 -25.86
C ASP A 487 5.99 -18.86 -25.92
N GLN A 488 6.37 -18.31 -24.77
CA GLN A 488 7.06 -17.02 -24.67
C GLN A 488 8.23 -17.06 -23.69
N HIS A 489 9.27 -16.29 -24.02
CA HIS A 489 10.44 -16.12 -23.17
C HIS A 489 10.86 -14.65 -23.16
N LEU A 490 10.70 -13.98 -22.02
CA LEU A 490 11.09 -12.60 -21.79
C LEU A 490 12.32 -12.52 -20.89
N VAL A 491 13.18 -11.55 -21.17
CA VAL A 491 14.32 -11.19 -20.32
C VAL A 491 14.15 -9.74 -19.87
N VAL A 492 14.26 -9.51 -18.57
CA VAL A 492 14.12 -8.22 -17.92
C VAL A 492 15.46 -7.85 -17.27
N LEU A 493 16.01 -6.70 -17.63
CA LEU A 493 17.34 -6.26 -17.20
C LEU A 493 17.22 -4.82 -16.66
N ASN A 494 17.59 -4.60 -15.39
CA ASN A 494 17.44 -3.30 -14.72
C ASN A 494 18.75 -2.91 -14.01
N ASN A 495 19.33 -1.77 -14.39
CA ASN A 495 20.44 -1.15 -13.67
C ASN A 495 19.90 -0.21 -12.59
N PHE A 496 20.19 -0.50 -11.32
CA PHE A 496 19.72 0.28 -10.14
C PHE A 496 20.68 1.40 -9.74
N THR A 497 21.69 1.71 -10.58
CA THR A 497 22.74 2.67 -10.21
C THR A 497 22.91 3.78 -11.26
N ALA A 498 23.52 4.88 -10.82
CA ALA A 498 23.92 6.00 -11.67
C ALA A 498 25.18 5.72 -12.50
N GLU A 499 25.68 4.49 -12.49
CA GLU A 499 26.88 4.08 -13.23
C GLU A 499 26.52 3.04 -14.29
N SER A 500 27.23 3.07 -15.43
CA SER A 500 27.06 2.04 -16.46
C SER A 500 27.55 0.68 -15.97
N GLN A 501 26.80 -0.37 -16.27
CA GLN A 501 27.11 -1.75 -15.89
C GLN A 501 27.36 -2.60 -17.13
N THR A 502 28.44 -3.36 -17.16
CA THR A 502 28.73 -4.32 -18.22
C THR A 502 28.43 -5.73 -17.74
N LEU A 503 27.47 -6.39 -18.37
CA LEU A 503 27.06 -7.76 -18.06
C LEU A 503 27.68 -8.74 -19.05
N THR A 504 28.23 -9.85 -18.55
CA THR A 504 28.52 -11.03 -19.37
C THR A 504 27.30 -11.91 -19.37
N LEU A 505 26.62 -12.03 -20.50
CA LEU A 505 25.36 -12.76 -20.60
C LEU A 505 25.59 -14.28 -20.52
N PRO A 506 24.66 -15.04 -19.91
CA PRO A 506 24.69 -16.50 -19.95
C PRO A 506 24.64 -17.03 -21.40
N GLU A 507 25.21 -18.22 -21.65
CA GLU A 507 25.31 -18.82 -22.97
C GLU A 507 23.95 -18.91 -23.70
N HIS A 508 22.88 -19.22 -22.98
CA HIS A 508 21.53 -19.36 -23.56
C HIS A 508 20.92 -18.03 -24.02
N LEU A 509 21.47 -16.89 -23.57
CA LEU A 509 21.07 -15.52 -23.97
C LEU A 509 22.04 -14.87 -24.93
N THR A 510 23.22 -15.49 -25.17
CA THR A 510 24.27 -14.93 -26.01
C THR A 510 23.98 -15.10 -27.49
N ASP A 511 24.34 -14.10 -28.31
CA ASP A 511 24.18 -14.06 -29.77
C ASP A 511 22.74 -14.30 -30.22
N LYS A 512 21.78 -13.61 -29.59
CA LYS A 512 20.34 -13.68 -29.90
C LYS A 512 19.85 -12.39 -30.53
N GLU A 513 19.17 -12.50 -31.66
CA GLU A 513 18.26 -11.46 -32.14
C GLU A 513 17.02 -11.45 -31.25
N VAL A 514 16.59 -10.27 -30.82
CA VAL A 514 15.50 -10.11 -29.86
C VAL A 514 14.56 -8.98 -30.28
N GLU A 515 13.29 -9.10 -29.88
CA GLU A 515 12.33 -8.03 -29.95
C GLU A 515 12.34 -7.22 -28.65
N CYS A 516 12.71 -5.95 -28.71
CA CYS A 516 12.57 -5.04 -27.57
C CYS A 516 11.12 -4.66 -27.36
N LEU A 517 10.51 -5.13 -26.26
CA LEU A 517 9.12 -4.85 -25.93
C LEU A 517 8.93 -3.48 -25.27
N ILE A 518 9.87 -3.12 -24.38
CA ILE A 518 9.93 -1.82 -23.72
C ILE A 518 11.34 -1.54 -23.24
N ALA A 519 11.78 -0.30 -23.36
CA ALA A 519 12.99 0.24 -22.75
C ALA A 519 12.69 1.66 -22.26
N ASN A 520 13.36 2.09 -21.20
CA ASN A 520 13.24 3.47 -20.70
C ASN A 520 14.26 4.42 -21.36
N LEU A 521 15.25 3.86 -22.02
CA LEU A 521 16.29 4.52 -22.84
C LEU A 521 16.42 3.77 -24.18
N ASP A 522 17.60 3.73 -24.75
CA ASP A 522 17.84 3.10 -26.05
C ASP A 522 17.39 1.62 -26.08
N PRO A 523 16.60 1.20 -27.07
CA PRO A 523 16.20 -0.20 -27.20
C PRO A 523 17.35 -1.09 -27.69
N VAL A 524 17.27 -2.38 -27.34
CA VAL A 524 18.23 -3.41 -27.76
C VAL A 524 17.54 -4.41 -28.67
N THR A 525 18.15 -4.72 -29.82
CA THR A 525 17.65 -5.69 -30.81
C THR A 525 18.54 -6.93 -30.93
N HIS A 526 19.70 -6.92 -30.31
CA HIS A 526 20.64 -8.05 -30.30
C HIS A 526 21.32 -8.17 -28.93
N LEU A 527 21.33 -9.36 -28.38
CA LEU A 527 22.04 -9.71 -27.16
C LEU A 527 23.37 -10.39 -27.54
N GLY A 528 24.48 -9.65 -27.45
CA GLY A 528 25.84 -10.20 -27.65
C GLY A 528 26.32 -10.98 -26.42
N SER A 529 27.59 -11.36 -26.40
CA SER A 529 28.21 -11.97 -25.21
C SER A 529 28.34 -10.98 -24.03
N HIS A 530 28.35 -9.69 -24.34
CA HIS A 530 28.39 -8.60 -23.36
C HIS A 530 27.30 -7.59 -23.70
N LEU A 531 26.66 -7.07 -22.65
CA LEU A 531 25.67 -6.01 -22.74
C LEU A 531 26.03 -4.89 -21.76
N VAL A 532 25.98 -3.65 -22.22
CA VAL A 532 26.15 -2.47 -21.36
C VAL A 532 24.79 -1.89 -21.06
N LEU A 533 24.48 -1.74 -19.78
CA LEU A 533 23.33 -0.98 -19.28
C LEU A 533 23.83 0.39 -18.79
N THR A 534 23.30 1.46 -19.37
CA THR A 534 23.61 2.83 -18.94
C THR A 534 22.93 3.16 -17.59
N PRO A 535 23.20 4.32 -16.95
CA PRO A 535 22.59 4.67 -15.66
C PRO A 535 21.08 4.52 -15.64
N TYR A 536 20.56 3.76 -14.66
CA TYR A 536 19.13 3.46 -14.49
C TYR A 536 18.42 2.92 -15.73
N GLN A 537 19.15 2.34 -16.67
CA GLN A 537 18.54 1.72 -17.85
C GLN A 537 17.79 0.44 -17.49
N SER A 538 16.62 0.30 -18.09
CA SER A 538 15.74 -0.87 -17.99
C SER A 538 15.32 -1.33 -19.38
N ILE A 539 15.43 -2.64 -19.63
CA ILE A 539 15.14 -3.24 -20.93
C ILE A 539 14.33 -4.53 -20.72
N VAL A 540 13.31 -4.69 -21.54
CA VAL A 540 12.53 -5.94 -21.63
C VAL A 540 12.58 -6.42 -23.06
N VAL A 541 13.10 -7.62 -23.28
CA VAL A 541 13.20 -8.23 -24.59
C VAL A 541 12.50 -9.58 -24.62
N ARG A 542 12.02 -9.94 -25.81
CA ARG A 542 11.49 -11.26 -26.14
C ARG A 542 12.50 -11.99 -27.02
N LEU A 543 12.80 -13.27 -26.65
CA LEU A 543 13.65 -14.19 -27.40
C LEU A 543 12.86 -14.91 -28.49
#